data_e401ad8b98d849702d8c10187f007180
#
_entry.id   e401ad8b98d849702d8c10187f007180
#
_cell.length_a   1.000
_cell.length_b   1.000
_cell.length_c   1.000
_cell.angle_alpha   90.00
_cell.angle_beta   90.00
_cell.angle_gamma   90.00
#
_symmetry.space_group_name_H-M   'P 1'
#
loop_
_entity.id
_entity.type
_entity.pdbx_description
1 polymer ?
#
loop_
_entity_poly.entity_id
_entity_poly.type
_entity_poly.pdbx_seq_one_letter_code
_entity_poly.pdbx_strand_id
1 'polypeptide(L)'
;MTYLLDTDTVIYLMRGLKLAEARSARQEQRRAMGWRIFTRARKREAAGHEVALSAITVAELEFGARKSGDYSREMEVVRRVLTPFTLLDFDARDCASRYGEIRCALEAAGKTIGSLDLLIAAHALATGAILVTNNTAEFSRVPGLKVENWAASE
;
A
#
# COMPACT_ATOMS: atom_id res chain seq x y z
N MET A 1 2.09 6.35 15.76
CA MET A 1 1.13 5.69 14.86
C MET A 1 1.88 5.01 13.74
N THR A 2 1.34 3.91 13.24
CA THR A 2 1.87 3.20 12.08
C THR A 2 0.94 3.44 10.89
N TYR A 3 1.50 3.74 9.74
CA TYR A 3 0.81 3.88 8.46
C TYR A 3 1.25 2.73 7.56
N LEU A 4 0.31 1.92 7.09
CA LEU A 4 0.58 0.81 6.20
C LEU A 4 0.16 1.20 4.78
N LEU A 5 1.13 1.29 3.86
CA LEU A 5 0.83 1.58 2.45
C LEU A 5 0.33 0.31 1.77
N ASP A 6 -0.78 0.39 1.05
CA ASP A 6 -1.20 -0.72 0.19
C ASP A 6 -0.34 -0.82 -1.08
N THR A 7 -0.48 -1.91 -1.80
CA THR A 7 0.32 -2.19 -3.00
C THR A 7 0.12 -1.13 -4.08
N ASP A 8 -1.11 -0.70 -4.33
CA ASP A 8 -1.40 0.31 -5.34
C ASP A 8 -0.77 1.66 -5.01
N THR A 9 -0.80 2.07 -3.74
CA THR A 9 -0.13 3.29 -3.27
C THR A 9 1.37 3.22 -3.52
N VAL A 10 2.02 2.07 -3.25
CA VAL A 10 3.45 1.87 -3.52
C VAL A 10 3.74 1.89 -5.02
N ILE A 11 2.88 1.30 -5.84
CA ILE A 11 3.02 1.34 -7.31
C ILE A 11 2.90 2.77 -7.83
N TYR A 12 1.93 3.56 -7.35
CA TYR A 12 1.84 4.99 -7.71
C TYR A 12 3.09 5.76 -7.31
N LEU A 13 3.61 5.51 -6.12
CA LEU A 13 4.86 6.10 -5.65
C LEU A 13 6.03 5.77 -6.60
N MET A 14 6.22 4.49 -6.92
CA MET A 14 7.28 4.02 -7.81
C MET A 14 7.16 4.63 -9.21
N ARG A 15 5.97 4.58 -9.80
CA ARG A 15 5.71 5.12 -11.16
C ARG A 15 5.90 6.63 -11.21
N GLY A 16 5.45 7.34 -10.18
CA GLY A 16 5.62 8.80 -10.11
C GLY A 16 7.08 9.21 -10.01
N LEU A 17 7.86 8.54 -9.16
CA LEU A 17 9.28 8.84 -8.97
C LEU A 17 10.17 8.43 -10.15
N LYS A 18 9.74 7.47 -10.98
CA LYS A 18 10.43 7.11 -12.22
C LYS A 18 10.31 8.17 -13.32
N LEU A 19 9.33 9.05 -13.28
CA LEU A 19 9.08 10.07 -14.29
C LEU A 19 9.95 11.30 -14.02
N ALA A 20 11.11 11.39 -14.69
CA ALA A 20 11.96 12.60 -14.66
C ALA A 20 11.24 13.79 -15.32
N GLU A 21 10.54 13.54 -16.43
CA GLU A 21 9.74 14.52 -17.17
C GLU A 21 8.39 13.94 -17.54
N ALA A 22 7.35 14.76 -17.42
CA ALA A 22 6.03 14.41 -17.91
C ALA A 22 5.85 14.87 -19.35
N ARG A 23 5.47 13.94 -20.26
CA ARG A 23 5.23 14.17 -21.67
C ARG A 23 3.76 14.26 -22.05
N SER A 24 2.87 14.05 -21.09
CA SER A 24 1.42 14.09 -21.24
C SER A 24 0.74 14.50 -19.94
N ALA A 25 -0.52 14.94 -20.02
CA ALA A 25 -1.33 15.26 -18.84
C ALA A 25 -1.48 14.05 -17.90
N ARG A 26 -1.57 12.83 -18.45
CA ARG A 26 -1.66 11.59 -17.67
C ARG A 26 -0.37 11.29 -16.92
N GLN A 27 0.79 11.50 -17.54
CA GLN A 27 2.10 11.33 -16.87
C GLN A 27 2.31 12.39 -15.80
N GLU A 28 1.91 13.64 -16.04
CA GLU A 28 1.97 14.72 -15.05
C GLU A 28 1.13 14.37 -13.81
N GLN A 29 -0.08 13.85 -14.02
CA GLN A 29 -0.95 13.40 -12.93
C GLN A 29 -0.31 12.27 -12.12
N ARG A 30 0.28 11.26 -12.76
CA ARG A 30 1.01 10.17 -12.09
C ARG A 30 2.18 10.67 -11.26
N ARG A 31 2.97 11.57 -11.85
CA ARG A 31 4.10 12.19 -11.17
C ARG A 31 3.66 12.97 -9.94
N ALA A 32 2.60 13.77 -10.07
CA ALA A 32 2.04 14.53 -8.97
C ALA A 32 1.52 13.62 -7.85
N MET A 33 0.85 12.52 -8.18
CA MET A 33 0.38 11.53 -7.21
C MET A 33 1.54 10.89 -6.44
N GLY A 34 2.57 10.44 -7.15
CA GLY A 34 3.76 9.84 -6.53
C GLY A 34 4.49 10.81 -5.60
N TRP A 35 4.63 12.06 -5.99
CA TRP A 35 5.25 13.09 -5.16
C TRP A 35 4.43 13.46 -3.94
N ARG A 36 3.09 13.47 -4.04
CA ARG A 36 2.21 13.68 -2.87
C ARG A 36 2.36 12.55 -1.85
N ILE A 37 2.38 11.31 -2.31
CA ILE A 37 2.60 10.13 -1.44
C ILE A 37 3.96 10.23 -0.76
N PHE A 38 5.02 10.48 -1.53
CA PHE A 38 6.38 10.62 -1.02
C PHE A 38 6.48 11.71 0.05
N THR A 39 5.97 12.90 -0.24
CA THR A 39 6.00 14.05 0.67
C THR A 39 5.25 13.76 1.96
N ARG A 40 4.07 13.15 1.87
CA ARG A 40 3.28 12.77 3.05
C ARG A 40 3.97 11.70 3.89
N ALA A 41 4.57 10.68 3.24
CA ALA A 41 5.36 9.67 3.95
C ALA A 41 6.51 10.31 4.74
N ARG A 42 7.31 11.13 4.10
CA ARG A 42 8.42 11.84 4.74
C ARG A 42 7.98 12.74 5.90
N LYS A 43 6.83 13.43 5.73
CA LYS A 43 6.24 14.26 6.78
C LYS A 43 5.82 13.44 8.00
N ARG A 44 5.24 12.26 7.79
CA ARG A 44 4.83 11.35 8.88
C ARG A 44 6.05 10.80 9.62
N GLU A 45 7.07 10.36 8.88
CA GLU A 45 8.33 9.88 9.48
C GLU A 45 9.03 10.97 10.29
N ALA A 46 9.11 12.20 9.76
CA ALA A 46 9.70 13.34 10.47
C ALA A 46 8.92 13.70 11.75
N ALA A 47 7.63 13.39 11.81
CA ALA A 47 6.80 13.55 13.00
C ALA A 47 6.90 12.37 13.99
N GLY A 48 7.80 11.41 13.75
CA GLY A 48 8.02 10.24 14.61
C GLY A 48 7.03 9.10 14.41
N HIS A 49 6.32 9.08 13.29
CA HIS A 49 5.43 7.98 12.93
C HIS A 49 6.15 6.95 12.05
N GLU A 50 5.71 5.73 12.13
CA GLU A 50 6.21 4.64 11.28
C GLU A 50 5.42 4.58 9.97
N VAL A 51 6.13 4.48 8.85
CA VAL A 51 5.54 4.18 7.55
C VAL A 51 6.05 2.81 7.11
N ALA A 52 5.12 1.90 6.88
CA ALA A 52 5.42 0.47 6.72
C ALA A 52 4.74 -0.13 5.51
N LEU A 53 5.25 -1.27 5.10
CA LEU A 53 4.73 -2.12 4.02
C LEU A 53 4.48 -3.53 4.55
N SER A 54 3.41 -4.16 4.08
CA SER A 54 3.12 -5.56 4.35
C SER A 54 4.03 -6.49 3.52
N ALA A 55 4.39 -7.64 4.09
CA ALA A 55 4.98 -8.74 3.33
C ALA A 55 4.14 -9.13 2.10
N ILE A 56 2.83 -8.98 2.16
CA ILE A 56 1.92 -9.20 1.01
C ILE A 56 2.23 -8.21 -0.12
N THR A 57 2.41 -6.94 0.19
CA THR A 57 2.81 -5.92 -0.80
C THR A 57 4.18 -6.26 -1.42
N VAL A 58 5.15 -6.68 -0.61
CA VAL A 58 6.46 -7.10 -1.11
C VAL A 58 6.32 -8.28 -2.09
N ALA A 59 5.48 -9.28 -1.76
CA ALA A 59 5.21 -10.41 -2.64
C ALA A 59 4.58 -9.97 -3.98
N GLU A 60 3.66 -9.02 -3.97
CA GLU A 60 3.06 -8.47 -5.19
C GLU A 60 4.08 -7.69 -6.04
N LEU A 61 4.98 -6.94 -5.42
CA LEU A 61 6.06 -6.24 -6.12
C LEU A 61 7.08 -7.22 -6.74
N GLU A 62 7.40 -8.31 -6.04
CA GLU A 62 8.23 -9.40 -6.59
C GLU A 62 7.58 -10.03 -7.83
N PHE A 63 6.29 -10.32 -7.77
CA PHE A 63 5.55 -10.83 -8.92
C PHE A 63 5.56 -9.83 -10.09
N GLY A 64 5.30 -8.56 -9.83
CA GLY A 64 5.34 -7.51 -10.84
C GLY A 64 6.71 -7.38 -11.51
N ALA A 65 7.79 -7.49 -10.74
CA ALA A 65 9.15 -7.46 -11.26
C ALA A 65 9.44 -8.66 -12.17
N ARG A 66 9.01 -9.86 -11.81
CA ARG A 66 9.12 -11.06 -12.67
C ARG A 66 8.35 -10.88 -13.98
N LYS A 67 7.15 -10.33 -13.91
CA LYS A 67 6.29 -10.10 -15.07
C LYS A 67 6.82 -9.02 -16.02
N SER A 68 7.66 -8.09 -15.53
CA SER A 68 8.19 -6.99 -16.34
C SER A 68 9.08 -7.42 -17.50
N GLY A 69 9.66 -8.63 -17.44
CA GLY A 69 10.64 -9.14 -18.38
C GLY A 69 12.08 -8.72 -18.08
N ASP A 70 12.30 -7.81 -17.15
CA ASP A 70 13.62 -7.41 -16.65
C ASP A 70 13.61 -7.32 -15.13
N TYR A 71 13.65 -8.50 -14.51
CA TYR A 71 13.55 -8.64 -13.06
C TYR A 71 14.61 -7.83 -12.30
N SER A 72 15.87 -7.91 -12.74
CA SER A 72 16.98 -7.26 -12.04
C SER A 72 16.82 -5.74 -12.01
N ARG A 73 16.41 -5.16 -13.14
CA ARG A 73 16.17 -3.71 -13.26
C ARG A 73 14.98 -3.26 -12.41
N GLU A 74 13.87 -3.98 -12.47
CA GLU A 74 12.68 -3.65 -11.68
C GLU A 74 12.94 -3.80 -10.18
N MET A 75 13.62 -4.87 -9.75
CA MET A 75 13.96 -5.06 -8.34
C MET A 75 14.94 -4.04 -7.81
N GLU A 76 15.81 -3.50 -8.63
CA GLU A 76 16.67 -2.39 -8.22
C GLU A 76 15.83 -1.15 -7.84
N VAL A 77 14.83 -0.83 -8.65
CA VAL A 77 13.89 0.28 -8.35
C VAL A 77 13.06 -0.04 -7.11
N VAL A 78 12.52 -1.25 -7.00
CA VAL A 78 11.76 -1.70 -5.83
C VAL A 78 12.58 -1.53 -4.54
N ARG A 79 13.80 -2.02 -4.51
CA ARG A 79 14.68 -1.91 -3.33
C ARG A 79 14.93 -0.46 -2.92
N ARG A 80 15.18 0.42 -3.88
CA ARG A 80 15.38 1.85 -3.61
C ARG A 80 14.14 2.48 -2.98
N VAL A 81 12.96 2.17 -3.51
CA VAL A 81 11.69 2.71 -2.99
C VAL A 81 11.38 2.14 -1.61
N LEU A 82 11.67 0.86 -1.37
CA LEU A 82 11.38 0.19 -0.10
C LEU A 82 12.34 0.58 1.04
N THR A 83 13.56 1.03 0.72
CA THR A 83 14.61 1.29 1.71
C THR A 83 14.18 2.15 2.91
N PRO A 84 13.41 3.24 2.75
CA PRO A 84 12.99 4.07 3.88
C PRO A 84 11.87 3.46 4.73
N PHE A 85 11.20 2.42 4.26
CA PHE A 85 10.00 1.88 4.92
C PHE A 85 10.30 0.64 5.76
N THR A 86 9.57 0.49 6.86
CA THR A 86 9.58 -0.74 7.65
C THR A 86 8.83 -1.84 6.90
N LEU A 87 9.41 -3.03 6.81
CA LEU A 87 8.74 -4.20 6.24
C LEU A 87 8.17 -5.04 7.38
N LEU A 88 6.87 -5.30 7.36
CA LEU A 88 6.15 -6.05 8.39
C LEU A 88 5.77 -7.43 7.88
N ASP A 89 6.10 -8.44 8.67
CA ASP A 89 5.71 -9.82 8.41
C ASP A 89 4.23 -10.03 8.70
N PHE A 90 3.57 -10.82 7.84
CA PHE A 90 2.19 -11.26 8.06
C PHE A 90 2.20 -12.47 9.01
N ASP A 91 1.93 -12.23 10.29
CA ASP A 91 2.04 -13.26 11.30
C ASP A 91 0.87 -14.26 11.29
N ALA A 92 1.18 -15.48 11.74
CA ALA A 92 0.22 -16.60 11.73
C ALA A 92 -0.86 -16.53 12.82
N ARG A 93 -0.78 -15.61 13.75
CA ARG A 93 -1.73 -15.46 14.85
C ARG A 93 -2.67 -14.28 14.59
N ASP A 94 -2.19 -13.07 14.79
CA ASP A 94 -3.03 -11.88 14.78
C ASP A 94 -3.51 -11.52 13.36
N CYS A 95 -2.62 -11.54 12.37
CA CYS A 95 -2.98 -11.28 10.99
C CYS A 95 -3.94 -12.34 10.43
N ALA A 96 -3.66 -13.61 10.66
CA ALA A 96 -4.52 -14.72 10.22
C ALA A 96 -5.90 -14.69 10.88
N SER A 97 -5.96 -14.39 12.18
CA SER A 97 -7.21 -14.24 12.92
C SER A 97 -8.07 -13.10 12.37
N ARG A 98 -7.47 -11.93 12.15
CA ARG A 98 -8.17 -10.79 11.55
C ARG A 98 -8.66 -11.07 10.12
N TYR A 99 -7.86 -11.78 9.33
CA TYR A 99 -8.28 -12.18 7.99
C TYR A 99 -9.55 -13.03 8.02
N GLY A 100 -9.61 -14.05 8.86
CA GLY A 100 -10.80 -14.89 9.01
C GLY A 100 -12.03 -14.11 9.45
N GLU A 101 -11.86 -13.22 10.43
CA GLU A 101 -12.92 -12.37 10.97
C GLU A 101 -13.50 -11.43 9.91
N ILE A 102 -12.67 -10.65 9.23
CA ILE A 102 -13.14 -9.66 8.24
C ILE A 102 -13.71 -10.32 6.99
N ARG A 103 -13.10 -11.40 6.51
CA ARG A 103 -13.62 -12.14 5.36
C ARG A 103 -15.00 -12.69 5.63
N CYS A 104 -15.20 -13.33 6.77
CA CYS A 104 -16.49 -13.86 7.19
C CYS A 104 -17.56 -12.75 7.27
N ALA A 105 -17.23 -11.62 7.89
CA ALA A 105 -18.15 -10.49 8.01
C ALA A 105 -18.51 -9.88 6.64
N LEU A 106 -17.55 -9.71 5.74
CA LEU A 106 -17.79 -9.14 4.40
C LEU A 106 -18.60 -10.08 3.51
N GLU A 107 -18.33 -11.39 3.56
CA GLU A 107 -19.11 -12.38 2.81
C GLU A 107 -20.57 -12.42 3.31
N ALA A 108 -20.78 -12.40 4.62
CA ALA A 108 -22.10 -12.36 5.22
C ALA A 108 -22.90 -11.09 4.84
N ALA A 109 -22.21 -9.96 4.68
CA ALA A 109 -22.81 -8.69 4.28
C ALA A 109 -22.96 -8.53 2.75
N GLY A 110 -22.45 -9.47 1.94
CA GLY A 110 -22.42 -9.37 0.48
C GLY A 110 -21.52 -8.24 -0.04
N LYS A 111 -20.50 -7.88 0.72
CA LYS A 111 -19.59 -6.75 0.44
C LYS A 111 -18.13 -7.21 0.32
N THR A 112 -17.89 -8.28 -0.41
CA THR A 112 -16.56 -8.86 -0.59
C THR A 112 -15.58 -7.88 -1.26
N ILE A 113 -14.30 -8.02 -0.92
CA ILE A 113 -13.18 -7.32 -1.56
C ILE A 113 -12.17 -8.34 -2.10
N GLY A 114 -11.21 -7.90 -2.89
CA GLY A 114 -10.18 -8.77 -3.46
C GLY A 114 -9.37 -9.53 -2.40
N SER A 115 -8.91 -10.74 -2.73
CA SER A 115 -8.23 -11.64 -1.79
C SER A 115 -6.97 -11.04 -1.19
N LEU A 116 -6.14 -10.37 -2.01
CA LEU A 116 -4.92 -9.71 -1.54
C LEU A 116 -5.23 -8.47 -0.71
N ASP A 117 -6.28 -7.73 -1.07
CA ASP A 117 -6.75 -6.58 -0.29
C ASP A 117 -7.29 -7.00 1.08
N LEU A 118 -7.94 -8.17 1.16
CA LEU A 118 -8.33 -8.77 2.45
C LEU A 118 -7.14 -9.04 3.36
N LEU A 119 -6.04 -9.58 2.80
CA LEU A 119 -4.80 -9.83 3.56
C LEU A 119 -4.17 -8.52 4.05
N ILE A 120 -4.12 -7.50 3.21
CA ILE A 120 -3.57 -6.19 3.58
C ILE A 120 -4.45 -5.51 4.64
N ALA A 121 -5.77 -5.55 4.50
CA ALA A 121 -6.70 -5.03 5.50
C ALA A 121 -6.56 -5.74 6.86
N ALA A 122 -6.44 -7.07 6.85
CA ALA A 122 -6.20 -7.85 8.04
C ALA A 122 -4.88 -7.47 8.73
N HIS A 123 -3.83 -7.25 7.95
CA HIS A 123 -2.54 -6.81 8.46
C HIS A 123 -2.61 -5.43 9.12
N ALA A 124 -3.29 -4.47 8.49
CA ALA A 124 -3.50 -3.15 9.06
C ALA A 124 -4.28 -3.22 10.39
N LEU A 125 -5.35 -4.01 10.45
CA LEU A 125 -6.12 -4.20 11.68
C LEU A 125 -5.31 -4.88 12.79
N ALA A 126 -4.53 -5.91 12.46
CA ALA A 126 -3.71 -6.64 13.43
C ALA A 126 -2.64 -5.77 14.06
N THR A 127 -2.05 -4.86 13.29
CA THR A 127 -1.01 -3.94 13.76
C THR A 127 -1.56 -2.61 14.31
N GLY A 128 -2.86 -2.38 14.23
CA GLY A 128 -3.47 -1.10 14.58
C GLY A 128 -3.07 0.05 13.66
N ALA A 129 -2.60 -0.27 12.46
CA ALA A 129 -2.15 0.71 11.50
C ALA A 129 -3.31 1.42 10.79
N ILE A 130 -3.05 2.64 10.33
CA ILE A 130 -3.90 3.34 9.35
C ILE A 130 -3.49 2.85 7.96
N LEU A 131 -4.44 2.33 7.20
CA LEU A 131 -4.18 1.90 5.83
C LEU A 131 -4.15 3.11 4.89
N VAL A 132 -3.07 3.26 4.17
CA VAL A 132 -2.92 4.28 3.13
C VAL A 132 -3.23 3.65 1.78
N THR A 133 -4.33 4.07 1.20
CA THR A 133 -4.86 3.48 -0.05
C THR A 133 -5.48 4.54 -0.94
N ASN A 134 -5.41 4.33 -2.25
CA ASN A 134 -6.19 5.10 -3.22
C ASN A 134 -7.60 4.52 -3.43
N ASN A 135 -7.82 3.26 -3.02
CA ASN A 135 -9.10 2.57 -3.13
C ASN A 135 -9.92 2.66 -1.84
N THR A 136 -10.20 3.88 -1.38
CA THR A 136 -10.90 4.13 -0.12
C THR A 136 -12.32 3.55 -0.11
N ALA A 137 -13.01 3.54 -1.26
CA ALA A 137 -14.37 3.03 -1.38
C ALA A 137 -14.46 1.53 -1.05
N GLU A 138 -13.50 0.74 -1.50
CA GLU A 138 -13.46 -0.71 -1.24
C GLU A 138 -13.03 -1.00 0.20
N PHE A 139 -11.93 -0.41 0.66
CA PHE A 139 -11.44 -0.65 2.02
C PHE A 139 -12.34 -0.08 3.13
N SER A 140 -13.16 0.93 2.84
CA SER A 140 -14.15 1.43 3.79
C SER A 140 -15.25 0.41 4.16
N ARG A 141 -15.38 -0.66 3.37
CA ARG A 141 -16.28 -1.80 3.69
C ARG A 141 -15.79 -2.61 4.88
N VAL A 142 -14.48 -2.54 5.19
CA VAL A 142 -13.87 -3.34 6.27
C VAL A 142 -14.17 -2.71 7.62
N PRO A 143 -14.89 -3.40 8.53
CA PRO A 143 -15.23 -2.85 9.83
C PRO A 143 -14.00 -2.51 10.68
N GLY A 144 -13.97 -1.31 11.24
CA GLY A 144 -12.90 -0.85 12.14
C GLY A 144 -11.60 -0.42 11.46
N LEU A 145 -11.47 -0.57 10.15
CA LEU A 145 -10.29 -0.14 9.40
C LEU A 145 -10.29 1.38 9.20
N LYS A 146 -9.20 2.01 9.62
CA LYS A 146 -8.95 3.42 9.34
C LYS A 146 -8.18 3.55 8.03
N VAL A 147 -8.64 4.43 7.14
CA VAL A 147 -8.03 4.64 5.82
C VAL A 147 -7.69 6.10 5.58
N GLU A 148 -6.58 6.35 4.89
CA GLU A 148 -6.19 7.65 4.35
C GLU A 148 -5.83 7.52 2.87
N ASN A 149 -6.08 8.57 2.07
CA ASN A 149 -5.63 8.65 0.69
C ASN A 149 -4.54 9.72 0.57
N TRP A 150 -3.31 9.29 0.30
CA TRP A 150 -2.17 10.20 0.15
C TRP A 150 -1.91 10.63 -1.30
N ALA A 151 -2.56 9.99 -2.26
CA ALA A 151 -2.45 10.36 -3.67
C ALA A 151 -3.37 11.52 -4.05
N ALA A 152 -4.46 11.73 -3.30
CA ALA A 152 -5.41 12.78 -3.57
C ALA A 152 -4.82 14.18 -3.33
N SER A 153 -5.25 15.16 -4.14
CA SER A 153 -5.05 16.59 -3.86
C SER A 153 -5.83 16.99 -2.60
N GLU A 154 -5.31 17.95 -1.85
CA GLU A 154 -6.01 18.58 -0.72
C GLU A 154 -7.16 19.43 -1.22
#